data_a31ee698ccc9f0b86b7dd4fd9dab7447
#
_entry.id   a31ee698ccc9f0b86b7dd4fd9dab7447
#
_cell.length_a   1.000
_cell.length_b   1.000
_cell.length_c   1.000
_cell.angle_alpha   90.00
_cell.angle_beta   90.00
_cell.angle_gamma   90.00
#
_symmetry.space_group_name_H-M   'P 1'
#
loop_
_entity.id
_entity.type
_entity.pdbx_description
1 polymer ?
#
loop_
_entity_poly.entity_id
_entity_poly.type
_entity_poly.pdbx_seq_one_letter_code
_entity_poly.pdbx_strand_id
1 'polypeptide(L)'
;MELVGRHYAEEIGLRDPQIVSYVAHLMTEFCDVEQLFKIRNAAGRTLTDVGEMLMESNPVYGPAPSFDRERQVRKHIGDYTLFFTGMFPESINHFRLRHNRLENFVDWMKAGKESYYIVSKFDCFEYTKVAPLFASLSNHFEQCVYGLNRVKNDLREMQHPIARRATEFLM
;
A
#
# COMPACT_ATOMS: atom_id res chain seq x y z
N MET A 1 6.71 -8.43 12.55
CA MET A 1 5.45 -8.41 13.33
C MET A 1 5.59 -7.71 14.69
N GLU A 2 6.60 -8.03 15.47
CA GLU A 2 6.81 -7.43 16.79
C GLU A 2 6.92 -5.89 16.78
N LEU A 3 7.73 -5.33 15.88
CA LEU A 3 7.87 -3.87 15.73
C LEU A 3 6.55 -3.20 15.34
N VAL A 4 5.82 -3.76 14.38
CA VAL A 4 4.51 -3.23 13.97
C VAL A 4 3.54 -3.28 15.15
N GLY A 5 3.46 -4.41 15.84
CA GLY A 5 2.58 -4.57 17.00
C GLY A 5 2.88 -3.57 18.11
N ARG A 6 4.16 -3.38 18.44
CA ARG A 6 4.58 -2.43 19.46
C ARG A 6 4.19 -0.99 19.13
N HIS A 7 4.58 -0.49 17.96
CA HIS A 7 4.29 0.89 17.57
C HIS A 7 2.78 1.15 17.40
N TYR A 8 2.06 0.20 16.80
CA TYR A 8 0.62 0.36 16.60
C TYR A 8 -0.15 0.35 17.92
N ALA A 9 0.17 -0.57 18.83
CA ALA A 9 -0.53 -0.68 20.10
C ALA A 9 -0.13 0.38 21.11
N GLU A 10 1.18 0.66 21.25
CA GLU A 10 1.71 1.51 22.31
C GLU A 10 1.72 2.99 21.95
N GLU A 11 2.09 3.34 20.72
CA GLU A 11 2.24 4.74 20.31
C GLU A 11 1.00 5.34 19.67
N ILE A 12 0.25 4.55 18.88
CA ILE A 12 -0.94 5.04 18.17
C ILE A 12 -2.27 4.52 18.73
N GLY A 13 -2.22 3.59 19.66
CA GLY A 13 -3.42 3.01 20.26
C GLY A 13 -4.24 2.13 19.30
N LEU A 14 -3.70 1.77 18.15
CA LEU A 14 -4.34 0.89 17.18
C LEU A 14 -4.06 -0.57 17.51
N ARG A 15 -4.97 -1.17 18.29
CA ARG A 15 -4.79 -2.52 18.86
C ARG A 15 -5.53 -3.61 18.09
N ASP A 16 -5.95 -3.35 16.85
CA ASP A 16 -6.58 -4.35 16.01
C ASP A 16 -5.54 -5.37 15.52
N PRO A 17 -5.60 -6.64 16.00
CA PRO A 17 -4.61 -7.65 15.63
C PRO A 17 -4.67 -8.01 14.14
N GLN A 18 -5.80 -7.84 13.48
CA GLN A 18 -5.92 -8.11 12.05
C GLN A 18 -5.17 -7.06 11.23
N ILE A 19 -5.27 -5.78 11.60
CA ILE A 19 -4.48 -4.70 10.98
C ILE A 19 -3.00 -4.93 11.21
N VAL A 20 -2.58 -5.20 12.44
CA VAL A 20 -1.16 -5.43 12.77
C VAL A 20 -0.60 -6.60 11.96
N SER A 21 -1.32 -7.71 11.91
CA SER A 21 -0.92 -8.89 11.14
C SER A 21 -0.84 -8.59 9.65
N TYR A 22 -1.84 -7.91 9.10
CA TYR A 22 -1.87 -7.55 7.69
C TYR A 22 -0.71 -6.66 7.28
N VAL A 23 -0.46 -5.59 8.04
CA VAL A 23 0.63 -4.63 7.74
C VAL A 23 2.00 -5.30 7.88
N ALA A 24 2.19 -6.13 8.89
CA ALA A 24 3.45 -6.88 9.06
C ALA A 24 3.69 -7.85 7.90
N HIS A 25 2.63 -8.49 7.41
CA HIS A 25 2.70 -9.39 6.25
C HIS A 25 3.02 -8.62 4.96
N LEU A 26 2.35 -7.49 4.76
CA LEU A 26 2.60 -6.59 3.63
C LEU A 26 4.06 -6.15 3.57
N MET A 27 4.64 -5.79 4.71
CA MET A 27 6.05 -5.40 4.77
C MET A 27 6.99 -6.54 4.36
N THR A 28 6.66 -7.77 4.73
CA THR A 28 7.44 -8.95 4.33
C THR A 28 7.26 -9.26 2.84
N GLU A 29 6.03 -9.22 2.36
CA GLU A 29 5.71 -9.45 0.95
C GLU A 29 6.42 -8.45 0.03
N PHE A 30 6.42 -7.17 0.39
CA PHE A 30 7.03 -6.10 -0.41
C PHE A 30 8.55 -6.00 -0.28
N CYS A 31 9.19 -6.88 0.49
CA CYS A 31 10.62 -7.14 0.34
C CYS A 31 10.95 -7.83 -0.99
N ASP A 32 9.98 -8.48 -1.59
CA ASP A 32 10.08 -9.06 -2.93
C ASP A 32 9.64 -8.02 -3.97
N VAL A 33 10.56 -7.66 -4.85
CA VAL A 33 10.36 -6.69 -5.93
C VAL A 33 9.23 -7.11 -6.88
N GLU A 34 9.11 -8.40 -7.13
CA GLU A 34 8.06 -8.93 -8.01
C GLU A 34 6.68 -8.70 -7.40
N GLN A 35 6.55 -8.79 -6.10
CA GLN A 35 5.30 -8.50 -5.39
C GLN A 35 5.00 -7.00 -5.35
N LEU A 36 6.03 -6.19 -5.13
CA LEU A 36 5.90 -4.73 -5.09
C LEU A 36 5.43 -4.17 -6.45
N PHE A 37 5.91 -4.73 -7.54
CA PHE A 37 5.61 -4.27 -8.92
C PHE A 37 4.80 -5.30 -9.72
N LYS A 38 3.88 -6.01 -9.08
CA LYS A 38 3.13 -7.11 -9.70
C LYS A 38 2.06 -6.68 -10.69
N ILE A 39 1.55 -5.44 -10.60
CA ILE A 39 0.48 -4.97 -11.49
C ILE A 39 1.08 -4.59 -12.84
N ARG A 40 0.53 -5.18 -13.89
CA ARG A 40 0.90 -4.94 -15.29
C ARG A 40 -0.31 -4.52 -16.10
N ASN A 41 -0.09 -3.66 -17.10
CA ASN A 41 -1.12 -3.32 -18.06
C ASN A 41 -1.32 -4.43 -19.10
N ALA A 42 -2.28 -4.25 -20.01
CA ALA A 42 -2.58 -5.20 -21.08
C ALA A 42 -1.38 -5.48 -22.02
N ALA A 43 -0.44 -4.55 -22.13
CA ALA A 43 0.79 -4.71 -22.91
C ALA A 43 1.93 -5.40 -22.13
N GLY A 44 1.68 -5.84 -20.89
CA GLY A 44 2.66 -6.49 -20.01
C GLY A 44 3.64 -5.55 -19.34
N ARG A 45 3.51 -4.23 -19.49
CA ARG A 45 4.35 -3.23 -18.81
C ARG A 45 3.96 -3.11 -17.35
N THR A 46 4.95 -3.18 -16.48
CA THR A 46 4.78 -2.95 -15.04
C THR A 46 4.30 -1.51 -14.76
N LEU A 47 3.27 -1.38 -13.94
CA LEU A 47 2.76 -0.09 -13.51
C LEU A 47 3.39 0.31 -12.18
N THR A 48 4.01 1.48 -12.15
CA THR A 48 4.63 2.09 -10.97
C THR A 48 3.94 3.39 -10.56
N ASP A 49 3.10 3.91 -11.43
CA ASP A 49 2.36 5.16 -11.25
C ASP A 49 0.95 4.89 -10.73
N VAL A 50 0.58 5.55 -9.64
CA VAL A 50 -0.73 5.36 -8.99
C VAL A 50 -1.87 5.79 -9.91
N GLY A 51 -1.70 6.86 -10.69
CA GLY A 51 -2.71 7.30 -11.65
C GLY A 51 -2.96 6.26 -12.76
N GLU A 52 -1.91 5.63 -13.28
CA GLU A 52 -2.05 4.52 -14.25
C GLU A 52 -2.73 3.30 -13.62
N MET A 53 -2.41 2.97 -12.37
CA MET A 53 -3.08 1.89 -11.65
C MET A 53 -4.57 2.19 -11.44
N LEU A 54 -4.92 3.43 -11.11
CA LEU A 54 -6.32 3.86 -10.98
C LEU A 54 -7.10 3.71 -12.29
N MET A 55 -6.49 4.05 -13.41
CA MET A 55 -7.09 3.83 -14.74
C MET A 55 -7.27 2.33 -15.03
N GLU A 56 -6.27 1.52 -14.72
CA GLU A 56 -6.33 0.05 -14.88
C GLU A 56 -7.43 -0.57 -14.03
N SER A 57 -7.71 -0.01 -12.85
CA SER A 57 -8.71 -0.52 -11.92
C SER A 57 -10.15 -0.27 -12.35
N ASN A 58 -10.39 0.63 -13.31
CA ASN A 58 -11.76 1.04 -13.66
C ASN A 58 -12.55 -0.14 -14.25
N PRO A 59 -13.69 -0.54 -13.64
CA PRO A 59 -14.43 -1.72 -14.08
C PRO A 59 -15.25 -1.51 -15.34
N VAL A 60 -15.40 -0.25 -15.80
CA VAL A 60 -16.22 0.11 -16.96
C VAL A 60 -15.36 0.62 -18.11
N TYR A 61 -14.46 1.55 -17.83
CA TYR A 61 -13.65 2.25 -18.83
C TYR A 61 -12.17 1.82 -18.82
N GLY A 62 -11.80 0.91 -17.94
CA GLY A 62 -10.43 0.39 -17.88
C GLY A 62 -10.08 -0.49 -19.07
N PRO A 63 -8.78 -0.77 -19.29
CA PRO A 63 -8.31 -1.60 -20.40
C PRO A 63 -8.79 -3.06 -20.36
N ALA A 64 -9.08 -3.56 -19.16
CA ALA A 64 -9.62 -4.90 -18.92
C ALA A 64 -10.80 -4.82 -17.93
N PRO A 65 -11.98 -4.35 -18.36
CA PRO A 65 -13.11 -4.08 -17.47
C PRO A 65 -13.59 -5.36 -16.79
N SER A 66 -13.44 -5.40 -15.46
CA SER A 66 -13.91 -6.52 -14.64
C SER A 66 -13.90 -6.09 -13.18
N PHE A 67 -14.89 -6.52 -12.40
CA PHE A 67 -14.94 -6.26 -10.97
C PHE A 67 -13.84 -7.00 -10.21
N ASP A 68 -13.45 -8.19 -10.63
CA ASP A 68 -12.32 -8.92 -10.05
C ASP A 68 -11.01 -8.16 -10.27
N ARG A 69 -10.82 -7.61 -11.47
CA ARG A 69 -9.67 -6.80 -11.80
C ARG A 69 -9.65 -5.50 -10.99
N GLU A 70 -10.80 -4.83 -10.85
CA GLU A 70 -10.95 -3.66 -9.99
C GLU A 70 -10.47 -3.97 -8.57
N ARG A 71 -11.02 -5.01 -7.95
CA ARG A 71 -10.65 -5.41 -6.60
C ARG A 71 -9.16 -5.70 -6.47
N GLN A 72 -8.59 -6.48 -7.40
CA GLN A 72 -7.18 -6.84 -7.41
C GLN A 72 -6.28 -5.59 -7.49
N VAL A 73 -6.56 -4.69 -8.41
CA VAL A 73 -5.75 -3.48 -8.61
C VAL A 73 -5.95 -2.50 -7.47
N ARG A 74 -7.19 -2.32 -6.98
CA ARG A 74 -7.47 -1.44 -5.84
C ARG A 74 -6.80 -1.93 -4.56
N LYS A 75 -6.81 -3.25 -4.30
CA LYS A 75 -6.06 -3.81 -3.18
C LYS A 75 -4.58 -3.48 -3.30
N HIS A 76 -4.00 -3.65 -4.47
CA HIS A 76 -2.59 -3.34 -4.71
C HIS A 76 -2.30 -1.84 -4.56
N ILE A 77 -3.17 -0.94 -5.02
CA ILE A 77 -3.01 0.51 -4.81
C ILE A 77 -2.98 0.83 -3.31
N GLY A 78 -3.90 0.24 -2.53
CA GLY A 78 -3.89 0.40 -1.08
C GLY A 78 -2.58 -0.05 -0.45
N ASP A 79 -2.13 -1.25 -0.79
CA ASP A 79 -0.88 -1.85 -0.29
C ASP A 79 0.35 -1.02 -0.71
N TYR A 80 0.42 -0.67 -1.98
CA TYR A 80 1.51 0.09 -2.58
C TYR A 80 1.66 1.49 -1.96
N THR A 81 0.55 2.22 -1.87
CA THR A 81 0.55 3.57 -1.30
C THR A 81 0.81 3.54 0.20
N LEU A 82 0.26 2.59 0.94
CA LEU A 82 0.55 2.42 2.37
C LEU A 82 2.03 2.14 2.62
N PHE A 83 2.61 1.24 1.85
CA PHE A 83 4.02 0.90 1.97
C PHE A 83 4.92 2.10 1.69
N PHE A 84 4.74 2.79 0.57
CA PHE A 84 5.57 3.94 0.22
C PHE A 84 5.36 5.14 1.13
N THR A 85 4.13 5.51 1.43
CA THR A 85 3.87 6.65 2.34
C THR A 85 4.35 6.37 3.76
N GLY A 86 4.29 5.12 4.20
CA GLY A 86 4.75 4.69 5.51
C GLY A 86 6.26 4.55 5.61
N MET A 87 6.87 3.88 4.66
CA MET A 87 8.29 3.50 4.72
C MET A 87 9.21 4.44 3.96
N PHE A 88 8.76 5.01 2.84
CA PHE A 88 9.61 5.77 1.91
C PHE A 88 8.89 7.01 1.36
N PRO A 89 8.39 7.91 2.22
CA PRO A 89 7.66 9.11 1.77
C PRO A 89 8.52 10.01 0.86
N GLU A 90 9.83 10.00 1.04
CA GLU A 90 10.77 10.72 0.20
C GLU A 90 10.79 10.24 -1.26
N SER A 91 10.47 8.96 -1.51
CA SER A 91 10.45 8.40 -2.86
C SER A 91 9.28 8.89 -3.71
N ILE A 92 8.19 9.32 -3.09
CA ILE A 92 7.00 9.84 -3.79
C ILE A 92 7.37 11.08 -4.58
N ASN A 93 8.14 11.99 -4.00
CA ASN A 93 8.66 13.16 -4.71
C ASN A 93 9.60 12.77 -5.86
N HIS A 94 10.39 11.73 -5.67
CA HIS A 94 11.28 11.21 -6.70
C HIS A 94 10.50 10.63 -7.88
N PHE A 95 9.47 9.84 -7.64
CA PHE A 95 8.54 9.36 -8.67
C PHE A 95 7.86 10.51 -9.41
N ARG A 96 7.42 11.53 -8.69
CA ARG A 96 6.81 12.73 -9.28
C ARG A 96 7.74 13.44 -10.26
N LEU A 97 8.97 13.68 -9.86
CA LEU A 97 9.98 14.35 -10.71
C LEU A 97 10.35 13.51 -11.94
N ARG A 98 10.51 12.20 -11.75
CA ARG A 98 10.91 11.29 -12.81
C ARG A 98 9.85 11.09 -13.90
N HIS A 99 8.57 11.17 -13.54
CA HIS A 99 7.45 10.92 -14.44
C HIS A 99 6.68 12.20 -14.81
N ASN A 100 7.17 13.38 -14.40
CA ASN A 100 6.52 14.67 -14.62
C ASN A 100 5.05 14.71 -14.17
N ARG A 101 4.75 14.17 -12.99
CA ARG A 101 3.41 14.02 -12.44
C ARG A 101 3.16 14.97 -11.29
N LEU A 102 1.89 15.38 -11.13
CA LEU A 102 1.47 16.33 -10.08
C LEU A 102 1.10 15.64 -8.75
N GLU A 103 1.02 14.31 -8.73
CA GLU A 103 0.65 13.53 -7.56
C GLU A 103 1.69 13.68 -6.45
N ASN A 104 1.21 13.98 -5.26
CA ASN A 104 2.03 14.17 -4.07
C ASN A 104 1.68 13.15 -2.98
N PHE A 105 2.34 13.24 -1.84
CA PHE A 105 2.11 12.38 -0.68
C PHE A 105 0.63 12.32 -0.26
N VAL A 106 -0.06 13.47 -0.25
CA VAL A 106 -1.48 13.54 0.13
C VAL A 106 -2.36 12.83 -0.88
N ASP A 107 -2.05 12.96 -2.16
CA ASP A 107 -2.80 12.27 -3.23
C ASP A 107 -2.64 10.75 -3.14
N TRP A 108 -1.43 10.28 -2.82
CA TRP A 108 -1.17 8.86 -2.60
C TRP A 108 -1.91 8.32 -1.38
N MET A 109 -1.97 9.08 -0.28
CA MET A 109 -2.75 8.68 0.89
C MET A 109 -4.24 8.60 0.57
N LYS A 110 -4.78 9.57 -0.15
CA LYS A 110 -6.20 9.55 -0.58
C LYS A 110 -6.49 8.36 -1.48
N ALA A 111 -5.65 8.10 -2.46
CA ALA A 111 -5.80 6.98 -3.38
C ALA A 111 -5.76 5.63 -2.64
N GLY A 112 -4.87 5.47 -1.68
CA GLY A 112 -4.76 4.27 -0.86
C GLY A 112 -5.98 4.04 0.03
N LYS A 113 -6.37 5.07 0.75
CA LYS A 113 -7.55 5.05 1.63
C LYS A 113 -8.83 4.71 0.86
N GLU A 114 -9.08 5.40 -0.26
CA GLU A 114 -10.21 5.14 -1.14
C GLU A 114 -10.17 3.73 -1.73
N SER A 115 -8.99 3.26 -2.12
CA SER A 115 -8.82 1.93 -2.69
C SER A 115 -9.16 0.83 -1.69
N TYR A 116 -8.72 0.91 -0.45
CA TYR A 116 -9.13 -0.02 0.59
C TYR A 116 -10.65 0.08 0.89
N TYR A 117 -11.21 1.27 0.86
CA TYR A 117 -12.66 1.44 1.00
C TYR A 117 -13.42 0.70 -0.11
N ILE A 118 -12.97 0.84 -1.36
CA ILE A 118 -13.58 0.14 -2.50
C ILE A 118 -13.44 -1.38 -2.32
N VAL A 119 -12.26 -1.87 -1.94
CA VAL A 119 -12.05 -3.31 -1.67
C VAL A 119 -13.00 -3.81 -0.58
N SER A 120 -13.27 -3.01 0.45
CA SER A 120 -14.21 -3.38 1.52
C SER A 120 -15.67 -3.55 1.07
N LYS A 121 -16.01 -3.02 -0.10
CA LYS A 121 -17.36 -3.17 -0.70
C LYS A 121 -17.54 -4.48 -1.46
N PHE A 122 -16.47 -5.20 -1.73
CA PHE A 122 -16.52 -6.56 -2.24
C PHE A 122 -16.80 -7.53 -1.07
N ASP A 123 -18.01 -7.48 -0.56
CA ASP A 123 -18.48 -8.29 0.58
C ASP A 123 -19.37 -9.45 0.10
N CYS A 124 -18.80 -10.31 -0.74
CA CYS A 124 -19.49 -11.48 -1.25
C CYS A 124 -18.54 -12.66 -1.44
N PHE A 125 -19.08 -13.86 -1.41
CA PHE A 125 -18.33 -15.12 -1.58
C PHE A 125 -17.12 -15.20 -0.64
N GLU A 126 -15.96 -15.53 -1.17
CA GLU A 126 -14.70 -15.67 -0.42
C GLU A 126 -14.23 -14.34 0.22
N TYR A 127 -14.70 -13.20 -0.25
CA TYR A 127 -14.28 -11.88 0.23
C TYR A 127 -15.01 -11.41 1.49
N THR A 128 -16.15 -12.01 1.84
CA THR A 128 -16.96 -11.64 2.99
C THR A 128 -16.18 -11.56 4.30
N LYS A 129 -15.25 -12.49 4.52
CA LYS A 129 -14.45 -12.56 5.75
C LYS A 129 -13.40 -11.47 5.86
N VAL A 130 -12.89 -11.00 4.73
CA VAL A 130 -11.79 -10.02 4.68
C VAL A 130 -12.27 -8.59 4.43
N ALA A 131 -13.48 -8.40 3.94
CA ALA A 131 -14.05 -7.08 3.68
C ALA A 131 -14.00 -6.13 4.90
N PRO A 132 -14.34 -6.57 6.13
CA PRO A 132 -14.23 -5.73 7.33
C PRO A 132 -12.81 -5.27 7.63
N LEU A 133 -11.80 -6.08 7.36
CA LEU A 133 -10.40 -5.70 7.53
C LEU A 133 -10.05 -4.52 6.62
N PHE A 134 -10.47 -4.55 5.35
CA PHE A 134 -10.22 -3.44 4.42
C PHE A 134 -10.99 -2.17 4.78
N ALA A 135 -12.19 -2.29 5.35
CA ALA A 135 -12.88 -1.16 5.93
C ALA A 135 -12.09 -0.53 7.09
N SER A 136 -11.55 -1.35 7.97
CA SER A 136 -10.70 -0.89 9.09
C SER A 136 -9.40 -0.27 8.60
N LEU A 137 -8.73 -0.86 7.61
CA LEU A 137 -7.52 -0.30 6.99
C LEU A 137 -7.79 1.05 6.34
N SER A 138 -8.92 1.21 5.66
CA SER A 138 -9.34 2.49 5.10
C SER A 138 -9.55 3.54 6.19
N ASN A 139 -10.30 3.20 7.24
CA ASN A 139 -10.62 4.12 8.33
C ASN A 139 -9.40 4.57 9.12
N HIS A 140 -8.38 3.72 9.23
CA HIS A 140 -7.17 3.95 10.01
C HIS A 140 -5.92 4.14 9.13
N PHE A 141 -6.11 4.50 7.86
CA PHE A 141 -5.01 4.57 6.89
C PHE A 141 -3.88 5.49 7.34
N GLU A 142 -4.22 6.70 7.76
CA GLU A 142 -3.25 7.70 8.24
C GLU A 142 -2.50 7.22 9.50
N GLN A 143 -3.20 6.54 10.40
CA GLN A 143 -2.59 5.94 11.59
C GLN A 143 -1.62 4.81 11.20
N CYS A 144 -2.00 3.97 10.22
CA CYS A 144 -1.11 2.93 9.71
C CYS A 144 0.15 3.51 9.07
N VAL A 145 0.02 4.59 8.29
CA VAL A 145 1.16 5.30 7.70
C VAL A 145 2.08 5.83 8.80
N TYR A 146 1.54 6.49 9.81
CA TYR A 146 2.32 7.02 10.93
C TYR A 146 3.06 5.90 11.68
N GLY A 147 2.37 4.79 11.96
CA GLY A 147 2.97 3.64 12.61
C GLY A 147 4.13 3.03 11.81
N LEU A 148 4.00 2.93 10.49
CA LEU A 148 5.07 2.46 9.61
C LEU A 148 6.27 3.41 9.58
N ASN A 149 6.05 4.72 9.67
CA ASN A 149 7.16 5.67 9.82
C ASN A 149 7.96 5.42 11.10
N ARG A 150 7.30 5.05 12.19
CA ARG A 150 7.97 4.67 13.45
C ARG A 150 8.77 3.39 13.29
N VAL A 151 8.16 2.36 12.68
CA VAL A 151 8.83 1.09 12.35
C VAL A 151 10.07 1.33 11.49
N LYS A 152 9.97 2.20 10.48
CA LYS A 152 11.10 2.58 9.61
C LYS A 152 12.28 3.11 10.42
N ASN A 153 12.02 4.00 11.38
CA ASN A 153 13.08 4.59 12.19
C ASN A 153 13.82 3.53 13.00
N ASP A 154 13.08 2.63 13.65
CA ASP A 154 13.69 1.52 14.38
C ASP A 154 14.52 0.59 13.47
N LEU A 155 13.99 0.26 12.28
CA LEU A 155 14.70 -0.58 11.33
C LEU A 155 16.00 0.07 10.82
N ARG A 156 16.00 1.39 10.65
CA ARG A 156 17.22 2.14 10.30
C ARG A 156 18.27 2.07 11.41
N GLU A 157 17.85 2.26 12.66
CA GLU A 157 18.73 2.17 13.82
C GLU A 157 19.33 0.77 13.97
N MET A 158 18.53 -0.26 13.68
CA MET A 158 18.97 -1.67 13.71
C MET A 158 19.76 -2.09 12.47
N GLN A 159 19.94 -1.22 11.47
CA GLN A 159 20.57 -1.52 10.17
C GLN A 159 19.93 -2.72 9.46
N HIS A 160 18.63 -2.86 9.58
CA HIS A 160 17.89 -4.01 9.03
C HIS A 160 17.94 -4.05 7.48
N PRO A 161 18.01 -5.24 6.85
CA PRO A 161 18.08 -5.40 5.39
C PRO A 161 16.94 -4.74 4.61
N ILE A 162 15.74 -4.61 5.18
CA ILE A 162 14.59 -3.93 4.55
C ILE A 162 14.93 -2.46 4.28
N ALA A 163 15.51 -1.76 5.26
CA ALA A 163 15.90 -0.35 5.11
C ALA A 163 17.02 -0.17 4.07
N ARG A 164 17.93 -1.13 3.96
CA ARG A 164 19.02 -1.12 2.96
C ARG A 164 18.52 -1.33 1.55
N ARG A 165 17.65 -2.33 1.31
CA ARG A 165 17.10 -2.64 -0.01
C ARG A 165 16.31 -1.48 -0.60
N ALA A 166 15.52 -0.79 0.20
CA ALA A 166 14.76 0.35 -0.28
C ALA A 166 15.64 1.51 -0.76
N THR A 167 16.78 1.72 -0.13
CA THR A 167 17.76 2.72 -0.59
C THR A 167 18.35 2.33 -1.96
N GLU A 168 18.55 1.04 -2.21
CA GLU A 168 19.06 0.52 -3.50
C GLU A 168 18.04 0.67 -4.64
N PHE A 169 16.72 0.57 -4.35
CA PHE A 169 15.67 0.78 -5.35
C PHE A 169 15.47 2.25 -5.76
N LEU A 170 15.92 3.19 -4.92
CA LEU A 170 15.73 4.61 -5.13
C LEU A 170 16.90 5.27 -5.86
N MET A 171 17.99 4.58 -6.00
CA MET A 171 19.15 5.03 -6.78
C MET A 171 19.14 4.46 -8.19
#